data_8a2d03cfc713b9ad4fc472b4f8af9265
#
_entry.id   8a2d03cfc713b9ad4fc472b4f8af9265
#
_cell.length_a   1.000
_cell.length_b   1.000
_cell.length_c   1.000
_cell.angle_alpha   90.00
_cell.angle_beta   90.00
_cell.angle_gamma   90.00
#
_symmetry.space_group_name_H-M   'P 1'
#
loop_
_entity.id
_entity.type
_entity.pdbx_description
1 polymer ?
#
loop_
_entity_poly.entity_id
_entity_poly.type
_entity_poly.pdbx_seq_one_letter_code
_entity_poly.pdbx_strand_id
1 'polypeptide(L)'
;MKGLFFSLFTIRDLRGKFLFTLFILFIFRVGSYLPIPGIDPVALRSYFKSQSDFSITNYFDFFSGGAFSNFSIFMLSIGPYISASIIIQLLVYSFPSLKKMQEGEHGKKKIKKYTKYLTIVAAVAQGYATSLYAKSIPGALNIPFYRYIFIAILTVTTGTFILLWFGEQINQKGIGNGVSLIIFSGIVVRLQAALFNLFQSMRDPSQNINPVFVILVLSVFILVVMLIIYEYKAQRRIAIHYARANTKNTVSSYLPIKLNPSGVLPVIFASVLITLPLQILSGFAGVSVLSRQILSYLRPNGFYYTLLNVVLIIGFTYFYSKIQLSPKDISNNIRKNGGTIPGIKADEMEGYLDSIMNRTLFSGSIFLSIIAIIPFLVQNIFRFPYDVSRIMGSSSLLIMVGVALDTLIQIDAYLKTQGLSRRTSKQYAFLQKI
;
A
#
# COMPACT_ATOMS: atom_id res chain seq x y z
N MET A 1 -7.76 22.38 3.94
CA MET A 1 -8.56 21.25 3.40
C MET A 1 -9.86 21.69 2.73
N LYS A 2 -10.70 22.55 3.34
CA LYS A 2 -11.97 23.02 2.72
C LYS A 2 -11.76 23.60 1.30
N GLY A 3 -10.70 24.37 1.03
CA GLY A 3 -10.46 24.93 -0.31
C GLY A 3 -9.97 23.94 -1.35
N LEU A 4 -9.25 22.89 -0.94
CA LEU A 4 -8.83 21.83 -1.83
C LEU A 4 -10.02 21.01 -2.34
N PHE A 5 -10.96 20.68 -1.46
CA PHE A 5 -12.21 20.02 -1.82
C PHE A 5 -13.08 20.89 -2.76
N PHE A 6 -13.19 22.18 -2.47
CA PHE A 6 -13.95 23.09 -3.33
C PHE A 6 -13.33 23.23 -4.73
N SER A 7 -11.97 23.27 -4.83
CA SER A 7 -11.27 23.34 -6.11
C SER A 7 -11.43 22.08 -6.97
N LEU A 8 -11.59 20.89 -6.36
CA LEU A 8 -11.87 19.64 -7.08
C LEU A 8 -13.16 19.71 -7.90
N PHE A 9 -14.17 20.40 -7.39
CA PHE A 9 -15.47 20.52 -8.07
C PHE A 9 -15.56 21.74 -8.99
N THR A 10 -14.78 22.80 -8.71
CA THR A 10 -14.84 24.05 -9.45
C THR A 10 -14.00 24.03 -10.72
N ILE A 11 -12.84 23.30 -10.73
CA ILE A 11 -11.95 23.26 -11.88
C ILE A 11 -12.35 22.11 -12.79
N ARG A 12 -12.78 22.41 -14.01
CA ARG A 12 -13.31 21.44 -14.98
C ARG A 12 -12.36 20.28 -15.26
N ASP A 13 -11.08 20.56 -15.49
CA ASP A 13 -10.06 19.52 -15.77
C ASP A 13 -9.84 18.59 -14.57
N LEU A 14 -9.75 19.16 -13.37
CA LEU A 14 -9.53 18.40 -12.15
C LEU A 14 -10.75 17.53 -11.82
N ARG A 15 -11.95 18.07 -12.02
CA ARG A 15 -13.21 17.34 -11.88
C ARG A 15 -13.28 16.17 -12.85
N GLY A 16 -12.90 16.38 -14.12
CA GLY A 16 -12.87 15.30 -15.12
C GLY A 16 -11.94 14.15 -14.72
N LYS A 17 -10.73 14.46 -14.28
CA LYS A 17 -9.75 13.47 -13.80
C LYS A 17 -10.24 12.74 -12.55
N PHE A 18 -10.85 13.46 -11.62
CA PHE A 18 -11.40 12.87 -10.39
C PHE A 18 -12.56 11.91 -10.68
N LEU A 19 -13.53 12.34 -11.51
CA LEU A 19 -14.65 11.50 -11.92
C LEU A 19 -14.20 10.27 -12.70
N PHE A 20 -13.20 10.40 -13.57
CA PHE A 20 -12.60 9.27 -14.28
C PHE A 20 -11.98 8.25 -13.33
N THR A 21 -11.25 8.72 -12.30
CA THR A 21 -10.68 7.84 -11.28
C THR A 21 -11.78 7.11 -10.51
N LEU A 22 -12.83 7.81 -10.07
CA LEU A 22 -13.98 7.20 -9.39
C LEU A 22 -14.69 6.18 -10.26
N PHE A 23 -14.87 6.47 -11.55
CA PHE A 23 -15.50 5.55 -12.51
C PHE A 23 -14.72 4.23 -12.64
N ILE A 24 -13.39 4.29 -12.76
CA ILE A 24 -12.57 3.08 -12.79
C ILE A 24 -12.67 2.28 -11.47
N LEU A 25 -12.63 2.97 -10.33
CA LEU A 25 -12.77 2.32 -9.02
C LEU A 25 -14.16 1.69 -8.86
N PHE A 26 -15.21 2.28 -9.42
CA PHE A 26 -16.54 1.70 -9.47
C PHE A 26 -16.57 0.42 -10.31
N ILE A 27 -15.98 0.40 -11.51
CA ILE A 27 -15.88 -0.81 -12.35
C ILE A 27 -15.10 -1.91 -11.61
N PHE A 28 -13.98 -1.56 -10.97
CA PHE A 28 -13.25 -2.50 -10.13
C PHE A 28 -14.15 -3.12 -9.06
N ARG A 29 -14.99 -2.29 -8.44
CA ARG A 29 -15.90 -2.76 -7.39
C ARG A 29 -16.95 -3.72 -7.91
N VAL A 30 -17.56 -3.44 -9.06
CA VAL A 30 -18.50 -4.34 -9.72
C VAL A 30 -17.84 -5.69 -10.03
N GLY A 31 -16.64 -5.67 -10.62
CA GLY A 31 -15.91 -6.90 -10.94
C GLY A 31 -15.48 -7.72 -9.72
N SER A 32 -15.35 -7.11 -8.54
CA SER A 32 -15.06 -7.83 -7.29
C SER A 32 -16.22 -8.69 -6.77
N TYR A 33 -17.41 -8.55 -7.34
CA TYR A 33 -18.60 -9.38 -7.04
C TYR A 33 -18.89 -10.42 -8.12
N LEU A 34 -18.22 -10.37 -9.27
CA LEU A 34 -18.43 -11.34 -10.36
C LEU A 34 -17.64 -12.63 -10.06
N PRO A 35 -18.29 -13.74 -9.70
CA PRO A 35 -17.59 -14.97 -9.37
C PRO A 35 -16.96 -15.62 -10.60
N ILE A 36 -15.91 -16.41 -10.38
CA ILE A 36 -15.28 -17.23 -11.41
C ILE A 36 -16.30 -18.29 -11.87
N PRO A 37 -16.47 -18.53 -13.17
CA PRO A 37 -17.36 -19.57 -13.67
C PRO A 37 -17.05 -20.94 -13.08
N GLY A 38 -18.09 -21.66 -12.62
CA GLY A 38 -17.96 -23.00 -12.05
C GLY A 38 -17.85 -23.05 -10.53
N ILE A 39 -17.96 -21.92 -9.86
CA ILE A 39 -18.04 -21.82 -8.39
C ILE A 39 -19.47 -21.58 -7.94
N ASP A 40 -19.84 -22.19 -6.79
CA ASP A 40 -21.08 -21.91 -6.10
C ASP A 40 -20.89 -20.79 -5.05
N PRO A 41 -21.48 -19.60 -5.27
CA PRO A 41 -21.35 -18.48 -4.33
C PRO A 41 -22.03 -18.74 -2.98
N VAL A 42 -23.05 -19.63 -2.93
CA VAL A 42 -23.80 -19.92 -1.70
C VAL A 42 -22.96 -20.80 -0.78
N ALA A 43 -22.37 -21.87 -1.33
CA ALA A 43 -21.48 -22.76 -0.59
C ALA A 43 -20.25 -22.02 -0.05
N LEU A 44 -19.68 -21.08 -0.83
CA LEU A 44 -18.58 -20.23 -0.38
C LEU A 44 -18.98 -19.34 0.79
N ARG A 45 -20.11 -18.64 0.69
CA ARG A 45 -20.56 -17.73 1.76
C ARG A 45 -20.83 -18.48 3.06
N SER A 46 -21.42 -19.67 3.00
CA SER A 46 -21.65 -20.51 4.17
C SER A 46 -20.34 -20.96 4.80
N TYR A 47 -19.39 -21.38 3.99
CA TYR A 47 -18.05 -21.79 4.44
C TYR A 47 -17.28 -20.65 5.12
N PHE A 48 -17.23 -19.47 4.50
CA PHE A 48 -16.53 -18.31 5.10
C PHE A 48 -17.22 -17.78 6.37
N LYS A 49 -18.54 -17.95 6.51
CA LYS A 49 -19.25 -17.61 7.75
C LYS A 49 -18.99 -18.61 8.88
N SER A 50 -18.75 -19.88 8.57
CA SER A 50 -18.48 -20.93 9.57
C SER A 50 -17.01 -21.01 9.99
N GLN A 51 -16.10 -20.42 9.22
CA GLN A 51 -14.67 -20.39 9.56
C GLN A 51 -14.38 -19.41 10.71
N SER A 52 -13.55 -19.89 11.65
CA SER A 52 -13.03 -19.04 12.71
C SER A 52 -12.26 -17.84 12.15
N ASP A 53 -12.36 -16.71 12.84
CA ASP A 53 -11.81 -15.40 12.46
C ASP A 53 -10.29 -15.36 12.17
N PHE A 54 -9.54 -16.40 12.55
CA PHE A 54 -8.08 -16.49 12.42
C PHE A 54 -7.58 -17.13 11.11
N SER A 55 -8.41 -17.23 10.08
CA SER A 55 -8.00 -17.82 8.82
C SER A 55 -7.10 -16.89 7.99
N ILE A 56 -6.02 -17.45 7.42
CA ILE A 56 -5.14 -16.75 6.47
C ILE A 56 -5.94 -16.21 5.26
N THR A 57 -6.98 -16.90 4.88
CA THR A 57 -7.89 -16.52 3.80
C THR A 57 -8.59 -15.18 4.05
N ASN A 58 -8.96 -14.91 5.30
CA ASN A 58 -9.53 -13.61 5.69
C ASN A 58 -8.55 -12.46 5.52
N TYR A 59 -7.23 -12.74 5.64
CA TYR A 59 -6.19 -11.73 5.39
C TYR A 59 -6.09 -11.36 3.90
N PHE A 60 -6.13 -12.37 2.99
CA PHE A 60 -6.15 -12.10 1.56
C PHE A 60 -7.41 -11.36 1.13
N ASP A 61 -8.54 -11.74 1.70
CA ASP A 61 -9.82 -11.12 1.42
C ASP A 61 -9.84 -9.63 1.79
N PHE A 62 -9.13 -9.25 2.83
CA PHE A 62 -9.02 -7.87 3.25
C PHE A 62 -8.31 -7.00 2.18
N PHE A 63 -7.17 -7.44 1.65
CA PHE A 63 -6.42 -6.70 0.63
C PHE A 63 -7.11 -6.70 -0.73
N SER A 64 -7.89 -7.74 -1.04
CA SER A 64 -8.68 -7.80 -2.26
C SER A 64 -10.02 -7.05 -2.16
N GLY A 65 -10.35 -6.50 -0.98
CA GLY A 65 -11.60 -5.77 -0.75
C GLY A 65 -12.85 -6.65 -0.84
N GLY A 66 -12.75 -7.94 -0.48
CA GLY A 66 -13.83 -8.91 -0.55
C GLY A 66 -13.88 -9.73 -1.84
N ALA A 67 -12.97 -9.48 -2.76
CA ALA A 67 -12.90 -10.21 -4.01
C ALA A 67 -12.45 -11.67 -3.81
N PHE A 68 -11.65 -11.94 -2.77
CA PHE A 68 -11.20 -13.29 -2.43
C PHE A 68 -12.33 -14.15 -1.88
N SER A 69 -13.09 -13.68 -0.90
CA SER A 69 -14.21 -14.42 -0.33
C SER A 69 -15.34 -14.71 -1.33
N ASN A 70 -15.47 -13.87 -2.36
CA ASN A 70 -16.41 -14.07 -3.45
C ASN A 70 -15.83 -14.94 -4.59
N PHE A 71 -14.57 -15.38 -4.52
CA PHE A 71 -13.85 -16.01 -5.63
C PHE A 71 -14.12 -15.30 -6.95
N SER A 72 -13.95 -13.98 -6.94
CA SER A 72 -14.26 -13.15 -8.08
C SER A 72 -13.12 -13.11 -9.11
N ILE A 73 -13.41 -12.55 -10.28
CA ILE A 73 -12.42 -12.31 -11.36
C ILE A 73 -11.20 -11.55 -10.82
N PHE A 74 -11.40 -10.65 -9.85
CA PHE A 74 -10.34 -9.84 -9.23
C PHE A 74 -9.83 -10.40 -7.90
N MET A 75 -9.98 -11.71 -7.67
CA MET A 75 -9.63 -12.39 -6.42
C MET A 75 -8.19 -12.13 -5.97
N LEU A 76 -7.23 -12.19 -6.88
CA LEU A 76 -5.81 -11.90 -6.57
C LEU A 76 -5.50 -10.41 -6.51
N SER A 77 -6.45 -9.54 -6.88
CA SER A 77 -6.21 -8.10 -6.95
C SER A 77 -4.96 -7.78 -7.77
N ILE A 78 -4.12 -6.83 -7.34
CA ILE A 78 -2.84 -6.47 -7.96
C ILE A 78 -1.67 -7.24 -7.30
N GLY A 79 -1.95 -8.18 -6.38
CA GLY A 79 -0.94 -8.94 -5.64
C GLY A 79 0.17 -9.54 -6.50
N PRO A 80 -0.11 -10.29 -7.57
CA PRO A 80 0.88 -10.89 -8.45
C PRO A 80 1.85 -9.85 -9.06
N TYR A 81 1.34 -8.68 -9.42
CA TYR A 81 2.17 -7.59 -9.96
C TYR A 81 3.08 -6.96 -8.89
N ILE A 82 2.58 -6.76 -7.68
CA ILE A 82 3.39 -6.23 -6.58
C ILE A 82 4.52 -7.20 -6.28
N SER A 83 4.23 -8.50 -6.18
CA SER A 83 5.23 -9.55 -5.96
C SER A 83 6.29 -9.55 -7.06
N ALA A 84 5.88 -9.52 -8.33
CA ALA A 84 6.78 -9.46 -9.47
C ALA A 84 7.63 -8.17 -9.47
N SER A 85 7.03 -7.04 -9.11
CA SER A 85 7.72 -5.75 -9.04
C SER A 85 8.80 -5.76 -7.95
N ILE A 86 8.53 -6.36 -6.78
CA ILE A 86 9.50 -6.50 -5.70
C ILE A 86 10.68 -7.36 -6.16
N ILE A 87 10.41 -8.51 -6.76
CA ILE A 87 11.46 -9.43 -7.23
C ILE A 87 12.34 -8.73 -8.27
N ILE A 88 11.74 -8.06 -9.24
CA ILE A 88 12.51 -7.34 -10.29
C ILE A 88 13.33 -6.19 -9.67
N GLN A 89 12.80 -5.44 -8.70
CA GLN A 89 13.54 -4.37 -8.03
C GLN A 89 14.74 -4.93 -7.24
N LEU A 90 14.57 -6.06 -6.55
CA LEU A 90 15.66 -6.75 -5.87
C LEU A 90 16.74 -7.22 -6.86
N LEU A 91 16.32 -7.77 -8.01
CA LEU A 91 17.25 -8.20 -9.06
C LEU A 91 18.00 -7.02 -9.68
N VAL A 92 17.32 -5.91 -9.95
CA VAL A 92 17.95 -4.68 -10.48
C VAL A 92 18.99 -4.13 -9.50
N TYR A 93 18.72 -4.19 -8.21
CA TYR A 93 19.67 -3.76 -7.20
C TYR A 93 20.87 -4.71 -7.08
N SER A 94 20.65 -6.03 -7.16
CA SER A 94 21.68 -7.05 -7.01
C SER A 94 22.61 -7.18 -8.22
N PHE A 95 22.09 -6.90 -9.43
CA PHE A 95 22.84 -7.07 -10.67
C PHE A 95 23.21 -5.74 -11.32
N PRO A 96 24.52 -5.36 -11.36
CA PRO A 96 24.98 -4.10 -11.96
C PRO A 96 24.55 -3.89 -13.42
N SER A 97 24.42 -4.96 -14.19
CA SER A 97 23.94 -4.92 -15.59
C SER A 97 22.51 -4.44 -15.69
N LEU A 98 21.61 -4.89 -14.80
CA LEU A 98 20.22 -4.45 -14.75
C LEU A 98 20.10 -3.02 -14.23
N LYS A 99 20.97 -2.63 -13.27
CA LYS A 99 21.04 -1.27 -12.75
C LYS A 99 21.41 -0.27 -13.85
N LYS A 100 22.45 -0.55 -14.64
CA LYS A 100 22.83 0.27 -15.80
C LYS A 100 21.70 0.36 -16.84
N MET A 101 20.96 -0.74 -17.04
CA MET A 101 19.80 -0.75 -17.93
C MET A 101 18.70 0.20 -17.42
N GLN A 102 18.51 0.36 -16.12
CA GLN A 102 17.49 1.23 -15.53
C GLN A 102 17.77 2.72 -15.73
N GLU A 103 19.02 3.14 -15.96
CA GLU A 103 19.41 4.55 -16.12
C GLU A 103 18.83 5.18 -17.40
N GLY A 104 18.52 4.39 -18.43
CA GLY A 104 17.96 4.86 -19.71
C GLY A 104 16.45 4.64 -19.81
N GLU A 105 15.75 5.52 -20.55
CA GLU A 105 14.29 5.37 -20.75
C GLU A 105 13.92 4.05 -21.46
N HIS A 106 14.71 3.63 -22.45
CA HIS A 106 14.52 2.36 -23.15
C HIS A 106 14.68 1.17 -22.20
N GLY A 107 15.66 1.23 -21.29
CA GLY A 107 15.87 0.20 -20.29
C GLY A 107 14.77 0.14 -19.25
N LYS A 108 14.24 1.29 -18.80
CA LYS A 108 13.06 1.34 -17.93
C LYS A 108 11.85 0.64 -18.56
N LYS A 109 11.63 0.84 -19.86
CA LYS A 109 10.55 0.13 -20.60
C LYS A 109 10.79 -1.38 -20.63
N LYS A 110 12.04 -1.84 -20.83
CA LYS A 110 12.38 -3.29 -20.79
C LYS A 110 12.15 -3.88 -19.40
N ILE A 111 12.57 -3.20 -18.33
CA ILE A 111 12.34 -3.65 -16.95
C ILE A 111 10.84 -3.76 -16.65
N LYS A 112 10.03 -2.77 -17.06
CA LYS A 112 8.56 -2.88 -16.99
C LYS A 112 8.01 -4.10 -17.72
N LYS A 113 8.56 -4.43 -18.88
CA LYS A 113 8.16 -5.62 -19.65
C LYS A 113 8.50 -6.91 -18.91
N TYR A 114 9.70 -7.02 -18.33
CA TYR A 114 10.09 -8.17 -17.50
C TYR A 114 9.20 -8.31 -16.26
N THR A 115 8.85 -7.19 -15.61
CA THR A 115 7.88 -7.20 -14.50
C THR A 115 6.53 -7.78 -14.95
N LYS A 116 6.01 -7.38 -16.12
CA LYS A 116 4.75 -7.92 -16.66
C LYS A 116 4.84 -9.43 -16.96
N TYR A 117 5.96 -9.92 -17.50
CA TYR A 117 6.15 -11.37 -17.71
C TYR A 117 6.19 -12.14 -16.38
N LEU A 118 6.94 -11.63 -15.41
CA LEU A 118 7.00 -12.25 -14.09
C LEU A 118 5.64 -12.21 -13.39
N THR A 119 4.83 -11.17 -13.65
CA THR A 119 3.44 -11.08 -13.15
C THR A 119 2.57 -12.22 -13.68
N ILE A 120 2.75 -12.64 -14.96
CA ILE A 120 2.02 -13.79 -15.51
C ILE A 120 2.38 -15.06 -14.71
N VAL A 121 3.67 -15.31 -14.52
CA VAL A 121 4.15 -16.48 -13.78
C VAL A 121 3.61 -16.48 -12.34
N ALA A 122 3.68 -15.33 -11.66
CA ALA A 122 3.15 -15.18 -10.31
C ALA A 122 1.62 -15.37 -10.25
N ALA A 123 0.87 -14.82 -11.21
CA ALA A 123 -0.59 -14.96 -11.27
C ALA A 123 -1.01 -16.42 -11.54
N VAL A 124 -0.30 -17.14 -12.41
CA VAL A 124 -0.56 -18.55 -12.67
C VAL A 124 -0.28 -19.39 -11.42
N ALA A 125 0.85 -19.17 -10.74
CA ALA A 125 1.20 -19.90 -9.52
C ALA A 125 0.20 -19.65 -8.39
N GLN A 126 -0.19 -18.39 -8.16
CA GLN A 126 -1.19 -18.03 -7.16
C GLN A 126 -2.59 -18.52 -7.55
N GLY A 127 -2.96 -18.45 -8.83
CA GLY A 127 -4.22 -18.97 -9.36
C GLY A 127 -4.33 -20.48 -9.20
N TYR A 128 -3.24 -21.22 -9.38
CA TYR A 128 -3.16 -22.65 -9.10
C TYR A 128 -3.38 -22.93 -7.60
N ALA A 129 -2.65 -22.24 -6.71
CA ALA A 129 -2.78 -22.42 -5.27
C ALA A 129 -4.19 -22.10 -4.76
N THR A 130 -4.82 -21.06 -5.27
CA THR A 130 -6.22 -20.71 -4.90
C THR A 130 -7.23 -21.69 -5.46
N SER A 131 -6.96 -22.31 -6.61
CA SER A 131 -7.80 -23.37 -7.18
C SER A 131 -7.76 -24.65 -6.31
N LEU A 132 -6.58 -25.00 -5.79
CA LEU A 132 -6.46 -26.09 -4.81
C LEU A 132 -7.23 -25.80 -3.53
N TYR A 133 -7.18 -24.55 -3.07
CA TYR A 133 -7.96 -24.12 -1.91
C TYR A 133 -9.48 -24.21 -2.17
N ALA A 134 -9.96 -23.81 -3.37
CA ALA A 134 -11.36 -23.97 -3.75
C ALA A 134 -11.83 -25.45 -3.70
N LYS A 135 -10.95 -26.38 -4.10
CA LYS A 135 -11.21 -27.83 -4.04
C LYS A 135 -11.40 -28.33 -2.61
N SER A 136 -10.74 -27.71 -1.62
CA SER A 136 -10.87 -28.12 -0.21
C SER A 136 -12.18 -27.67 0.44
N ILE A 137 -12.95 -26.81 -0.21
CA ILE A 137 -14.25 -26.32 0.28
C ILE A 137 -15.36 -27.25 -0.21
N PRO A 138 -16.11 -27.92 0.69
CA PRO A 138 -17.19 -28.82 0.30
C PRO A 138 -18.30 -28.09 -0.48
N GLY A 139 -18.65 -28.61 -1.64
CA GLY A 139 -19.76 -28.07 -2.46
C GLY A 139 -19.44 -26.78 -3.21
N ALA A 140 -18.19 -26.26 -3.13
CA ALA A 140 -17.83 -25.01 -3.81
C ALA A 140 -17.72 -25.13 -5.33
N LEU A 141 -17.49 -26.33 -5.87
CA LEU A 141 -17.26 -26.56 -7.29
C LEU A 141 -18.47 -27.22 -7.94
N ASN A 142 -19.06 -26.54 -8.95
CA ASN A 142 -20.17 -27.06 -9.76
C ASN A 142 -19.69 -27.82 -11.01
N ILE A 143 -18.39 -27.80 -11.29
CA ILE A 143 -17.75 -28.42 -12.46
C ILE A 143 -16.56 -29.29 -12.02
N PRO A 144 -16.14 -30.29 -12.83
CA PRO A 144 -14.96 -31.10 -12.53
C PRO A 144 -13.72 -30.25 -12.32
N PHE A 145 -12.90 -30.59 -11.32
CA PHE A 145 -11.75 -29.81 -10.88
C PHE A 145 -10.73 -29.49 -12.01
N TYR A 146 -10.51 -30.42 -12.94
CA TYR A 146 -9.56 -30.20 -14.05
C TYR A 146 -10.04 -29.10 -15.03
N ARG A 147 -11.36 -28.96 -15.23
CA ARG A 147 -11.94 -27.85 -16.01
C ARG A 147 -11.91 -26.54 -15.23
N TYR A 148 -12.25 -26.62 -13.94
CA TYR A 148 -12.26 -25.46 -13.07
C TYR A 148 -10.88 -24.80 -12.99
N ILE A 149 -9.81 -25.57 -12.78
CA ILE A 149 -8.45 -25.04 -12.61
C ILE A 149 -7.99 -24.25 -13.85
N PHE A 150 -8.29 -24.75 -15.05
CA PHE A 150 -7.94 -24.04 -16.28
C PHE A 150 -8.70 -22.72 -16.42
N ILE A 151 -10.02 -22.73 -16.17
CA ILE A 151 -10.87 -21.54 -16.21
C ILE A 151 -10.44 -20.56 -15.13
N ALA A 152 -10.19 -21.00 -13.91
CA ALA A 152 -9.79 -20.16 -12.79
C ALA A 152 -8.45 -19.45 -13.05
N ILE A 153 -7.42 -20.19 -13.47
CA ILE A 153 -6.10 -19.61 -13.78
C ILE A 153 -6.22 -18.56 -14.88
N LEU A 154 -6.93 -18.86 -15.96
CA LEU A 154 -7.11 -17.94 -17.08
C LEU A 154 -7.89 -16.69 -16.64
N THR A 155 -8.98 -16.87 -15.92
CA THR A 155 -9.85 -15.77 -15.45
C THR A 155 -9.09 -14.85 -14.49
N VAL A 156 -8.39 -15.40 -13.51
CA VAL A 156 -7.69 -14.62 -12.47
C VAL A 156 -6.47 -13.91 -13.05
N THR A 157 -5.73 -14.58 -13.95
CA THR A 157 -4.61 -13.95 -14.66
C THR A 157 -5.10 -12.79 -15.51
N THR A 158 -6.16 -12.98 -16.28
CA THR A 158 -6.79 -11.90 -17.09
C THR A 158 -7.29 -10.78 -16.18
N GLY A 159 -7.94 -11.10 -15.06
CA GLY A 159 -8.40 -10.13 -14.07
C GLY A 159 -7.27 -9.27 -13.52
N THR A 160 -6.12 -9.85 -13.19
CA THR A 160 -4.93 -9.12 -12.76
C THR A 160 -4.44 -8.14 -13.82
N PHE A 161 -4.41 -8.54 -15.09
CA PHE A 161 -3.99 -7.65 -16.19
C PHE A 161 -5.00 -6.53 -16.47
N ILE A 162 -6.30 -6.79 -16.33
CA ILE A 162 -7.33 -5.74 -16.40
C ILE A 162 -7.11 -4.72 -15.28
N LEU A 163 -6.83 -5.16 -14.06
CA LEU A 163 -6.55 -4.25 -12.95
C LEU A 163 -5.27 -3.44 -13.16
N LEU A 164 -4.23 -4.03 -13.73
CA LEU A 164 -3.01 -3.31 -14.13
C LEU A 164 -3.32 -2.23 -15.18
N TRP A 165 -4.12 -2.58 -16.17
CA TRP A 165 -4.56 -1.61 -17.17
C TRP A 165 -5.39 -0.50 -16.56
N PHE A 166 -6.29 -0.78 -15.63
CA PHE A 166 -7.01 0.23 -14.85
C PHE A 166 -6.06 1.15 -14.10
N GLY A 167 -5.04 0.59 -13.44
CA GLY A 167 -4.00 1.37 -12.78
C GLY A 167 -3.23 2.28 -13.74
N GLU A 168 -2.85 1.78 -14.91
CA GLU A 168 -2.19 2.58 -15.95
C GLU A 168 -3.10 3.69 -16.50
N GLN A 169 -4.42 3.44 -16.68
CA GLN A 169 -5.38 4.46 -17.10
C GLN A 169 -5.56 5.57 -16.04
N ILE A 170 -5.62 5.22 -14.77
CA ILE A 170 -5.67 6.21 -13.68
C ILE A 170 -4.41 7.07 -13.68
N ASN A 171 -3.22 6.46 -13.83
CA ASN A 171 -1.96 7.20 -13.87
C ASN A 171 -1.89 8.19 -15.04
N GLN A 172 -2.49 7.87 -16.19
CA GLN A 172 -2.45 8.70 -17.39
C GLN A 172 -3.53 9.77 -17.42
N LYS A 173 -4.77 9.42 -17.06
CA LYS A 173 -5.96 10.25 -17.25
C LYS A 173 -6.64 10.64 -15.94
N GLY A 174 -6.27 10.03 -14.82
CA GLY A 174 -6.86 10.23 -13.51
C GLY A 174 -6.02 11.11 -12.59
N ILE A 175 -6.26 10.95 -11.28
CA ILE A 175 -5.50 11.56 -10.19
C ILE A 175 -5.02 10.45 -9.26
N GLY A 176 -3.80 10.56 -8.78
CA GLY A 176 -3.20 9.62 -7.85
C GLY A 176 -2.45 8.49 -8.53
N ASN A 177 -1.86 7.60 -7.73
CA ASN A 177 -1.24 6.37 -8.21
C ASN A 177 -2.31 5.29 -8.36
N GLY A 178 -2.57 4.85 -9.61
CA GLY A 178 -3.67 3.93 -9.90
C GLY A 178 -3.57 2.59 -9.17
N VAL A 179 -2.37 2.00 -9.08
CA VAL A 179 -2.15 0.74 -8.33
C VAL A 179 -2.49 0.94 -6.85
N SER A 180 -1.97 2.01 -6.24
CA SER A 180 -2.23 2.32 -4.84
C SER A 180 -3.70 2.63 -4.56
N LEU A 181 -4.38 3.32 -5.49
CA LEU A 181 -5.81 3.65 -5.36
C LEU A 181 -6.73 2.42 -5.46
N ILE A 182 -6.37 1.42 -6.28
CA ILE A 182 -7.13 0.17 -6.34
C ILE A 182 -7.02 -0.59 -5.01
N ILE A 183 -5.81 -0.67 -4.43
CA ILE A 183 -5.60 -1.27 -3.10
C ILE A 183 -6.38 -0.49 -2.04
N PHE A 184 -6.25 0.84 -2.05
CA PHE A 184 -6.97 1.74 -1.16
C PHE A 184 -8.49 1.52 -1.21
N SER A 185 -9.07 1.42 -2.40
CA SER A 185 -10.50 1.16 -2.58
C SER A 185 -10.94 -0.16 -1.94
N GLY A 186 -10.13 -1.22 -2.06
CA GLY A 186 -10.38 -2.50 -1.39
C GLY A 186 -10.41 -2.35 0.14
N ILE A 187 -9.41 -1.67 0.71
CA ILE A 187 -9.28 -1.45 2.15
C ILE A 187 -10.45 -0.62 2.70
N VAL A 188 -10.81 0.48 2.03
CA VAL A 188 -11.90 1.39 2.47
C VAL A 188 -13.24 0.66 2.59
N VAL A 189 -13.56 -0.21 1.64
CA VAL A 189 -14.82 -0.96 1.69
C VAL A 189 -14.84 -1.96 2.86
N ARG A 190 -13.72 -2.62 3.11
CA ARG A 190 -13.62 -3.51 4.27
C ARG A 190 -13.66 -2.76 5.58
N LEU A 191 -13.08 -1.57 5.64
CA LEU A 191 -13.20 -0.69 6.80
C LEU A 191 -14.67 -0.36 7.12
N GLN A 192 -15.46 0.03 6.09
CA GLN A 192 -16.88 0.31 6.27
C GLN A 192 -17.65 -0.91 6.80
N ALA A 193 -17.43 -2.09 6.19
CA ALA A 193 -18.09 -3.33 6.62
C ALA A 193 -17.77 -3.68 8.07
N ALA A 194 -16.53 -3.52 8.47
CA ALA A 194 -16.09 -3.87 9.80
C ALA A 194 -16.53 -2.84 10.87
N LEU A 195 -16.62 -1.55 10.54
CA LEU A 195 -17.26 -0.56 11.41
C LEU A 195 -18.75 -0.88 11.59
N PHE A 196 -19.43 -1.26 10.51
CA PHE A 196 -20.84 -1.66 10.58
C PHE A 196 -21.04 -2.89 11.49
N ASN A 197 -20.21 -3.92 11.32
CA ASN A 197 -20.22 -5.10 12.17
C ASN A 197 -19.96 -4.76 13.64
N LEU A 198 -19.02 -3.84 13.92
CA LEU A 198 -18.76 -3.36 15.29
C LEU A 198 -20.01 -2.74 15.92
N PHE A 199 -20.70 -1.86 15.18
CA PHE A 199 -21.93 -1.24 15.68
C PHE A 199 -23.08 -2.23 15.85
N GLN A 200 -23.17 -3.24 14.97
CA GLN A 200 -24.16 -4.32 15.09
C GLN A 200 -23.87 -5.19 16.32
N SER A 201 -22.61 -5.56 16.56
CA SER A 201 -22.19 -6.33 17.72
C SER A 201 -22.44 -5.60 19.04
N MET A 202 -22.44 -4.26 19.06
CA MET A 202 -22.87 -3.48 20.24
C MET A 202 -24.36 -3.60 20.55
N ARG A 203 -25.20 -3.85 19.54
CA ARG A 203 -26.65 -3.99 19.71
C ARG A 203 -27.06 -5.40 20.10
N ASP A 204 -26.20 -6.37 19.93
CA ASP A 204 -26.45 -7.77 20.21
C ASP A 204 -26.12 -8.08 21.69
N PRO A 205 -27.13 -8.31 22.55
CA PRO A 205 -26.91 -8.61 23.96
C PRO A 205 -26.08 -9.87 24.22
N SER A 206 -26.01 -10.77 23.24
CA SER A 206 -25.29 -12.05 23.34
C SER A 206 -23.75 -11.86 23.34
N GLN A 207 -23.25 -10.77 22.76
CA GLN A 207 -21.80 -10.54 22.60
C GLN A 207 -21.17 -9.78 23.77
N ASN A 208 -21.93 -9.24 24.71
CA ASN A 208 -21.45 -8.55 25.92
C ASN A 208 -20.29 -7.55 25.70
N ILE A 209 -20.28 -6.85 24.58
CA ILE A 209 -19.23 -5.87 24.27
C ILE A 209 -19.49 -4.61 25.08
N ASN A 210 -18.56 -4.30 25.98
CA ASN A 210 -18.65 -3.09 26.78
C ASN A 210 -18.48 -1.83 25.89
N PRO A 211 -19.42 -0.87 25.87
CA PRO A 211 -19.31 0.37 25.08
C PRO A 211 -18.02 1.16 25.31
N VAL A 212 -17.46 1.10 26.52
CA VAL A 212 -16.20 1.76 26.87
C VAL A 212 -15.04 1.24 26.00
N PHE A 213 -15.01 -0.07 25.73
CA PHE A 213 -13.98 -0.65 24.85
C PHE A 213 -14.10 -0.14 23.42
N VAL A 214 -15.30 0.06 22.90
CA VAL A 214 -15.51 0.59 21.54
C VAL A 214 -14.97 2.03 21.44
N ILE A 215 -15.25 2.87 22.43
CA ILE A 215 -14.70 4.24 22.49
C ILE A 215 -13.17 4.21 22.54
N LEU A 216 -12.59 3.29 23.30
CA LEU A 216 -11.15 3.11 23.41
C LEU A 216 -10.54 2.71 22.05
N VAL A 217 -11.15 1.76 21.34
CA VAL A 217 -10.70 1.34 19.99
C VAL A 217 -10.73 2.49 18.99
N LEU A 218 -11.84 3.22 18.95
CA LEU A 218 -11.97 4.39 18.08
C LEU A 218 -10.94 5.46 18.42
N SER A 219 -10.65 5.66 19.71
CA SER A 219 -9.61 6.59 20.16
C SER A 219 -8.22 6.16 19.71
N VAL A 220 -7.88 4.88 19.84
CA VAL A 220 -6.61 4.31 19.36
C VAL A 220 -6.53 4.41 17.84
N PHE A 221 -7.62 4.13 17.11
CA PHE A 221 -7.68 4.29 15.67
C PHE A 221 -7.35 5.73 15.23
N ILE A 222 -7.99 6.72 15.84
CA ILE A 222 -7.73 8.14 15.54
C ILE A 222 -6.28 8.50 15.89
N LEU A 223 -5.76 8.03 17.02
CA LEU A 223 -4.38 8.28 17.44
C LEU A 223 -3.40 7.70 16.41
N VAL A 224 -3.60 6.47 15.94
CA VAL A 224 -2.74 5.85 14.91
C VAL A 224 -2.78 6.65 13.61
N VAL A 225 -3.97 7.06 13.17
CA VAL A 225 -4.11 7.91 11.97
C VAL A 225 -3.35 9.24 12.15
N MET A 226 -3.46 9.89 13.30
CA MET A 226 -2.70 11.13 13.59
C MET A 226 -1.19 10.89 13.56
N LEU A 227 -0.72 9.80 14.17
CA LEU A 227 0.70 9.44 14.16
C LEU A 227 1.22 9.22 12.75
N ILE A 228 0.47 8.51 11.90
CA ILE A 228 0.84 8.29 10.49
C ILE A 228 0.91 9.63 9.73
N ILE A 229 -0.05 10.53 9.93
CA ILE A 229 -0.04 11.85 9.28
C ILE A 229 1.17 12.68 9.76
N TYR A 230 1.51 12.59 11.03
CA TYR A 230 2.66 13.28 11.60
C TYR A 230 3.98 12.78 10.99
N GLU A 231 4.16 11.46 10.96
CA GLU A 231 5.34 10.83 10.35
C GLU A 231 5.47 11.19 8.86
N TYR A 232 4.36 11.10 8.12
CA TYR A 232 4.35 11.38 6.69
C TYR A 232 4.74 12.83 6.34
N LYS A 233 4.41 13.79 7.23
CA LYS A 233 4.77 15.20 7.09
C LYS A 233 6.12 15.55 7.69
N ALA A 234 6.67 14.70 8.54
CA ALA A 234 7.94 14.94 9.20
C ALA A 234 9.09 14.98 8.19
N GLN A 235 9.83 16.07 8.17
CA GLN A 235 10.97 16.27 7.26
C GLN A 235 12.09 17.01 7.96
N ARG A 236 13.33 16.60 7.70
CA ARG A 236 14.51 17.37 8.07
C ARG A 236 14.87 18.33 6.95
N ARG A 237 14.99 19.60 7.26
CA ARG A 237 15.35 20.65 6.30
C ARG A 237 16.83 20.94 6.42
N ILE A 238 17.57 20.77 5.30
CA ILE A 238 19.00 21.09 5.21
C ILE A 238 19.10 22.40 4.42
N ALA A 239 19.73 23.41 5.00
CA ALA A 239 19.95 24.69 4.31
C ALA A 239 20.95 24.51 3.17
N ILE A 240 20.63 25.05 2.00
CA ILE A 240 21.54 25.12 0.84
C ILE A 240 21.64 26.56 0.41
N HIS A 241 22.86 27.01 0.22
CA HIS A 241 23.18 28.35 -0.28
C HIS A 241 23.61 28.24 -1.74
N TYR A 242 22.90 28.95 -2.63
CA TYR A 242 23.27 29.04 -4.05
C TYR A 242 23.91 30.37 -4.32
N ALA A 243 25.14 30.37 -4.87
CA ALA A 243 25.82 31.57 -5.35
C ALA A 243 25.14 32.03 -6.66
N ARG A 244 24.40 33.11 -6.62
CA ARG A 244 23.81 33.75 -7.82
C ARG A 244 24.68 34.90 -8.29
N ALA A 245 25.13 34.86 -9.54
CA ALA A 245 26.14 35.76 -10.10
C ALA A 245 25.75 37.24 -10.10
N ASN A 246 24.48 37.64 -9.88
CA ASN A 246 24.03 39.05 -10.08
C ASN A 246 23.24 39.68 -8.93
N THR A 247 23.17 39.08 -7.76
CA THR A 247 22.48 39.71 -6.61
C THR A 247 23.30 39.52 -5.34
N LYS A 248 23.52 40.59 -4.60
CA LYS A 248 24.18 40.60 -3.26
C LYS A 248 23.45 39.72 -2.21
N ASN A 249 22.34 39.11 -2.56
CA ASN A 249 21.54 38.25 -1.68
C ASN A 249 21.72 36.77 -2.09
N THR A 250 22.42 36.02 -1.24
CA THR A 250 22.40 34.55 -1.30
C THR A 250 20.97 34.07 -1.12
N VAL A 251 20.43 33.40 -2.14
CA VAL A 251 19.11 32.76 -2.00
C VAL A 251 19.27 31.49 -1.14
N SER A 252 18.88 31.60 0.11
CA SER A 252 18.81 30.44 0.98
C SER A 252 17.63 29.56 0.57
N SER A 253 17.92 28.37 0.10
CA SER A 253 16.96 27.32 -0.16
C SER A 253 17.16 26.18 0.86
N TYR A 254 16.21 25.28 0.97
CA TYR A 254 16.39 24.12 1.82
C TYR A 254 16.05 22.82 1.07
N LEU A 255 16.81 21.77 1.35
CA LEU A 255 16.55 20.41 0.90
C LEU A 255 15.69 19.72 1.94
N PRO A 256 14.43 19.39 1.64
CA PRO A 256 13.58 18.63 2.55
C PRO A 256 13.90 17.13 2.43
N ILE A 257 14.44 16.51 3.46
CA ILE A 257 14.57 15.06 3.57
C ILE A 257 13.43 14.57 4.44
N LYS A 258 12.50 13.80 3.86
CA LYS A 258 11.40 13.18 4.59
C LYS A 258 11.93 12.15 5.59
N LEU A 259 11.25 11.98 6.72
CA LEU A 259 11.56 10.94 7.71
C LEU A 259 11.44 9.54 7.09
N ASN A 260 10.42 9.35 6.26
CA ASN A 260 10.21 8.17 5.46
C ASN A 260 10.07 8.56 3.98
N PRO A 261 11.17 8.61 3.23
CA PRO A 261 11.13 8.94 1.80
C PRO A 261 10.45 7.86 0.97
N SER A 262 10.50 6.61 1.41
CA SER A 262 9.89 5.47 0.73
C SER A 262 8.35 5.42 0.88
N GLY A 263 7.77 6.22 1.78
CA GLY A 263 6.34 6.24 2.04
C GLY A 263 5.80 4.89 2.54
N VAL A 264 4.76 4.40 1.92
CA VAL A 264 4.03 3.18 2.32
C VAL A 264 4.63 1.90 1.73
N LEU A 265 5.50 2.02 0.72
CA LEU A 265 6.01 0.88 -0.06
C LEU A 265 6.72 -0.19 0.78
N PRO A 266 7.57 0.14 1.78
CA PRO A 266 8.22 -0.87 2.62
C PRO A 266 7.23 -1.78 3.35
N VAL A 267 6.12 -1.21 3.82
CA VAL A 267 5.08 -1.95 4.53
C VAL A 267 4.28 -2.85 3.59
N ILE A 268 3.97 -2.36 2.38
CA ILE A 268 3.34 -3.17 1.33
C ILE A 268 4.25 -4.34 0.96
N PHE A 269 5.54 -4.09 0.75
CA PHE A 269 6.51 -5.12 0.37
C PHE A 269 6.71 -6.17 1.45
N ALA A 270 6.83 -5.76 2.71
CA ALA A 270 6.91 -6.68 3.84
C ALA A 270 5.66 -7.58 3.90
N SER A 271 4.47 -6.98 3.80
CA SER A 271 3.21 -7.71 3.83
C SER A 271 3.10 -8.72 2.67
N VAL A 272 3.41 -8.31 1.44
CA VAL A 272 3.33 -9.17 0.25
C VAL A 272 4.36 -10.30 0.31
N LEU A 273 5.59 -10.02 0.77
CA LEU A 273 6.63 -11.03 0.87
C LEU A 273 6.29 -12.13 1.89
N ILE A 274 5.59 -11.79 2.97
CA ILE A 274 5.11 -12.78 3.93
C ILE A 274 3.89 -13.51 3.39
N THR A 275 2.93 -12.79 2.81
CA THR A 275 1.63 -13.36 2.43
C THR A 275 1.72 -14.29 1.23
N LEU A 276 2.62 -14.01 0.27
CA LEU A 276 2.76 -14.85 -0.93
C LEU A 276 3.15 -16.31 -0.61
N PRO A 277 4.22 -16.59 0.18
CA PRO A 277 4.54 -17.97 0.58
C PRO A 277 3.41 -18.60 1.39
N LEU A 278 2.77 -17.85 2.29
CA LEU A 278 1.66 -18.35 3.10
C LEU A 278 0.45 -18.74 2.24
N GLN A 279 0.17 -17.98 1.17
CA GLN A 279 -0.89 -18.29 0.22
C GLN A 279 -0.61 -19.60 -0.53
N ILE A 280 0.61 -19.76 -1.02
CA ILE A 280 1.02 -21.00 -1.69
C ILE A 280 0.92 -22.18 -0.72
N LEU A 281 1.46 -22.05 0.50
CA LEU A 281 1.42 -23.08 1.53
C LEU A 281 -0.03 -23.43 1.95
N SER A 282 -0.94 -22.46 1.98
CA SER A 282 -2.35 -22.71 2.32
C SER A 282 -3.02 -23.62 1.31
N GLY A 283 -2.70 -23.53 0.02
CA GLY A 283 -3.18 -24.46 -1.01
C GLY A 283 -2.74 -25.91 -0.78
N PHE A 284 -1.59 -26.13 -0.11
CA PHE A 284 -1.04 -27.45 0.22
C PHE A 284 -1.35 -27.91 1.65
N ALA A 285 -2.05 -27.12 2.45
CA ALA A 285 -2.34 -27.45 3.86
C ALA A 285 -3.16 -28.74 4.06
N GLY A 286 -3.96 -29.11 3.08
CA GLY A 286 -4.69 -30.39 3.08
C GLY A 286 -3.83 -31.63 2.86
N VAL A 287 -2.64 -31.46 2.25
CA VAL A 287 -1.80 -32.56 1.77
C VAL A 287 -0.54 -32.74 2.62
N SER A 288 0.03 -31.66 3.16
CA SER A 288 1.33 -31.66 3.85
C SER A 288 1.23 -31.25 5.32
N VAL A 289 1.79 -32.10 6.22
CA VAL A 289 1.89 -31.80 7.66
C VAL A 289 2.80 -30.59 7.91
N LEU A 290 3.89 -30.47 7.14
CA LEU A 290 4.86 -29.39 7.26
C LEU A 290 4.22 -28.03 6.92
N SER A 291 3.38 -27.98 5.88
CA SER A 291 2.66 -26.73 5.54
C SER A 291 1.71 -26.30 6.65
N ARG A 292 1.00 -27.23 7.27
CA ARG A 292 0.13 -26.95 8.44
C ARG A 292 0.92 -26.40 9.63
N GLN A 293 2.09 -26.97 9.94
CA GLN A 293 2.93 -26.48 11.04
C GLN A 293 3.44 -25.06 10.76
N ILE A 294 3.98 -24.77 9.57
CA ILE A 294 4.43 -23.43 9.21
C ILE A 294 3.27 -22.42 9.31
N LEU A 295 2.10 -22.75 8.78
CA LEU A 295 0.90 -21.91 8.86
C LEU A 295 0.44 -21.67 10.31
N SER A 296 0.62 -22.63 11.21
CA SER A 296 0.27 -22.47 12.63
C SER A 296 1.20 -21.52 13.36
N TYR A 297 2.50 -21.51 13.03
CA TYR A 297 3.47 -20.58 13.59
C TYR A 297 3.36 -19.17 13.01
N LEU A 298 3.12 -19.05 11.70
CA LEU A 298 3.02 -17.78 11.01
C LEU A 298 1.55 -17.31 10.86
N ARG A 299 0.74 -17.51 11.89
CA ARG A 299 -0.63 -16.99 11.90
C ARG A 299 -0.61 -15.45 11.81
N PRO A 300 -1.49 -14.83 10.99
CA PRO A 300 -1.66 -13.39 11.00
C PRO A 300 -1.91 -12.88 12.43
N ASN A 301 -1.26 -11.80 12.81
CA ASN A 301 -1.25 -11.25 14.17
C ASN A 301 -0.64 -12.18 15.26
N GLY A 302 0.05 -13.24 14.90
CA GLY A 302 0.89 -14.02 15.82
C GLY A 302 2.22 -13.32 16.13
N PHE A 303 2.87 -13.71 17.21
CA PHE A 303 4.18 -13.14 17.59
C PHE A 303 5.22 -13.27 16.49
N TYR A 304 5.41 -14.47 15.93
CA TYR A 304 6.40 -14.73 14.87
C TYR A 304 6.09 -13.97 13.57
N TYR A 305 4.81 -13.88 13.21
CA TYR A 305 4.37 -13.08 12.06
C TYR A 305 4.71 -11.60 12.26
N THR A 306 4.39 -11.05 13.44
CA THR A 306 4.65 -9.64 13.76
C THR A 306 6.14 -9.33 13.80
N LEU A 307 6.93 -10.23 14.41
CA LEU A 307 8.39 -10.08 14.45
C LEU A 307 9.00 -10.07 13.04
N LEU A 308 8.61 -11.04 12.20
CA LEU A 308 9.08 -11.13 10.82
C LEU A 308 8.67 -9.87 10.02
N ASN A 309 7.43 -9.40 10.22
CA ASN A 309 6.93 -8.19 9.56
C ASN A 309 7.76 -6.95 9.94
N VAL A 310 8.08 -6.78 11.21
CA VAL A 310 8.94 -5.68 11.71
C VAL A 310 10.33 -5.73 11.09
N VAL A 311 10.97 -6.90 11.08
CA VAL A 311 12.30 -7.07 10.49
C VAL A 311 12.28 -6.72 8.99
N LEU A 312 11.26 -7.18 8.27
CA LEU A 312 11.11 -6.88 6.85
C LEU A 312 10.80 -5.40 6.60
N ILE A 313 9.96 -4.76 7.41
CA ILE A 313 9.69 -3.31 7.29
C ILE A 313 10.98 -2.50 7.44
N ILE A 314 11.80 -2.80 8.46
CA ILE A 314 13.08 -2.14 8.67
C ILE A 314 13.99 -2.37 7.45
N GLY A 315 14.16 -3.63 7.05
CA GLY A 315 14.99 -3.99 5.89
C GLY A 315 14.57 -3.29 4.60
N PHE A 316 13.26 -3.32 4.28
CA PHE A 316 12.75 -2.66 3.07
C PHE A 316 12.77 -1.14 3.15
N THR A 317 12.62 -0.54 4.34
CA THR A 317 12.75 0.91 4.51
C THR A 317 14.16 1.36 4.12
N TYR A 318 15.19 0.70 4.62
CA TYR A 318 16.57 0.99 4.24
C TYR A 318 16.87 0.70 2.77
N PHE A 319 16.45 -0.48 2.31
CA PHE A 319 16.67 -0.91 0.94
C PHE A 319 16.06 0.05 -0.08
N TYR A 320 14.78 0.35 0.07
CA TYR A 320 14.04 1.17 -0.88
C TYR A 320 14.48 2.64 -0.84
N SER A 321 14.76 3.16 0.35
CA SER A 321 15.21 4.54 0.49
C SER A 321 16.58 4.78 -0.16
N LYS A 322 17.50 3.82 -0.06
CA LYS A 322 18.81 3.90 -0.73
C LYS A 322 18.70 3.82 -2.26
N ILE A 323 17.69 3.13 -2.78
CA ILE A 323 17.41 3.10 -4.22
C ILE A 323 16.82 4.43 -4.69
N GLN A 324 15.90 4.98 -3.92
CA GLN A 324 15.15 6.19 -4.33
C GLN A 324 15.95 7.47 -4.14
N LEU A 325 16.74 7.55 -3.09
CA LEU A 325 17.56 8.70 -2.76
C LEU A 325 19.03 8.31 -2.77
N SER A 326 19.76 8.68 -3.84
CA SER A 326 21.21 8.53 -3.93
C SER A 326 21.88 9.78 -3.37
N PRO A 327 22.60 9.71 -2.22
CA PRO A 327 23.33 10.86 -1.68
C PRO A 327 24.33 11.44 -2.67
N LYS A 328 24.95 10.56 -3.48
CA LYS A 328 25.89 10.92 -4.53
C LYS A 328 25.25 11.79 -5.61
N ASP A 329 24.06 11.37 -6.10
CA ASP A 329 23.37 12.12 -7.16
C ASP A 329 22.85 13.45 -6.64
N ILE A 330 22.37 13.51 -5.40
CA ILE A 330 21.92 14.73 -4.74
C ILE A 330 23.09 15.69 -4.56
N SER A 331 24.24 15.23 -4.04
CA SER A 331 25.46 16.01 -3.88
C SER A 331 25.94 16.57 -5.22
N ASN A 332 26.02 15.74 -6.25
CA ASN A 332 26.43 16.15 -7.59
C ASN A 332 25.47 17.18 -8.19
N ASN A 333 24.17 17.05 -8.00
CA ASN A 333 23.19 18.02 -8.48
C ASN A 333 23.31 19.36 -7.76
N ILE A 334 23.54 19.36 -6.43
CA ILE A 334 23.78 20.59 -5.67
C ILE A 334 25.03 21.29 -6.18
N ARG A 335 26.13 20.55 -6.37
CA ARG A 335 27.42 21.10 -6.87
C ARG A 335 27.29 21.67 -8.29
N LYS A 336 26.64 20.92 -9.21
CA LYS A 336 26.43 21.39 -10.59
C LYS A 336 25.63 22.68 -10.67
N ASN A 337 24.75 22.92 -9.71
CA ASN A 337 23.95 24.15 -9.61
C ASN A 337 24.64 25.25 -8.77
N GLY A 338 25.92 25.09 -8.42
CA GLY A 338 26.65 26.06 -7.62
C GLY A 338 26.16 26.19 -6.17
N GLY A 339 25.51 25.14 -5.64
CA GLY A 339 25.01 25.10 -4.27
C GLY A 339 26.08 24.60 -3.29
N THR A 340 26.05 25.11 -2.07
CA THR A 340 26.88 24.67 -0.95
C THR A 340 26.04 24.49 0.31
N ILE A 341 26.48 23.56 1.16
CA ILE A 341 25.85 23.37 2.49
C ILE A 341 26.75 24.15 3.49
N PRO A 342 26.19 25.07 4.28
CA PRO A 342 26.98 25.85 5.24
C PRO A 342 27.75 24.95 6.21
N GLY A 343 29.06 25.24 6.35
CA GLY A 343 29.96 24.52 7.26
C GLY A 343 30.46 23.16 6.77
N ILE A 344 30.16 22.76 5.51
CA ILE A 344 30.57 21.47 4.94
C ILE A 344 31.34 21.68 3.66
N LYS A 345 32.53 21.06 3.57
CA LYS A 345 33.35 21.10 2.35
C LYS A 345 32.66 20.34 1.22
N ALA A 346 32.90 20.77 -0.01
CA ALA A 346 32.29 20.16 -1.17
C ALA A 346 32.57 18.64 -1.26
N ASP A 347 33.75 18.19 -0.87
CA ASP A 347 34.12 16.76 -0.92
C ASP A 347 33.47 15.90 0.18
N GLU A 348 33.12 16.54 1.30
CA GLU A 348 32.47 15.86 2.44
C GLU A 348 30.95 15.87 2.34
N MET A 349 30.36 16.55 1.35
CA MET A 349 28.92 16.74 1.21
C MET A 349 28.17 15.41 1.03
N GLU A 350 28.73 14.47 0.28
CA GLU A 350 28.14 13.13 0.07
C GLU A 350 28.06 12.36 1.38
N GLY A 351 29.16 12.29 2.14
CA GLY A 351 29.21 11.60 3.43
C GLY A 351 28.28 12.22 4.49
N TYR A 352 28.18 13.55 4.49
CA TYR A 352 27.26 14.27 5.36
C TYR A 352 25.80 13.94 5.04
N LEU A 353 25.41 13.98 3.76
CA LEU A 353 24.06 13.61 3.32
C LEU A 353 23.73 12.17 3.64
N ASP A 354 24.66 11.21 3.41
CA ASP A 354 24.47 9.80 3.75
C ASP A 354 24.28 9.61 5.25
N SER A 355 25.06 10.28 6.09
CA SER A 355 24.92 10.22 7.55
C SER A 355 23.57 10.74 8.02
N ILE A 356 23.09 11.86 7.48
CA ILE A 356 21.76 12.41 7.81
C ILE A 356 20.66 11.45 7.36
N MET A 357 20.77 10.95 6.12
CA MET A 357 19.77 10.02 5.59
C MET A 357 19.69 8.75 6.43
N ASN A 358 20.82 8.15 6.79
CA ASN A 358 20.83 6.92 7.61
C ASN A 358 20.19 7.15 8.99
N ARG A 359 20.46 8.28 9.66
CA ARG A 359 19.82 8.64 10.95
C ARG A 359 18.31 8.87 10.79
N THR A 360 17.91 9.56 9.72
CA THR A 360 16.49 9.82 9.44
C THR A 360 15.73 8.53 9.13
N LEU A 361 16.33 7.64 8.32
CA LEU A 361 15.77 6.33 7.99
C LEU A 361 15.64 5.41 9.21
N PHE A 362 16.62 5.44 10.10
CA PHE A 362 16.55 4.69 11.35
C PHE A 362 15.33 5.10 12.18
N SER A 363 15.15 6.41 12.39
CA SER A 363 13.99 6.92 13.13
C SER A 363 12.66 6.58 12.43
N GLY A 364 12.58 6.73 11.09
CA GLY A 364 11.40 6.39 10.30
C GLY A 364 11.08 4.90 10.33
N SER A 365 12.07 4.02 10.22
CA SER A 365 11.86 2.57 10.26
C SER A 365 11.37 2.08 11.62
N ILE A 366 11.89 2.63 12.72
CA ILE A 366 11.40 2.34 14.07
C ILE A 366 9.94 2.79 14.21
N PHE A 367 9.62 3.99 13.73
CA PHE A 367 8.27 4.51 13.82
C PHE A 367 7.26 3.64 13.05
N LEU A 368 7.60 3.25 11.81
CA LEU A 368 6.79 2.31 11.03
C LEU A 368 6.63 0.95 11.73
N SER A 369 7.69 0.47 12.38
CA SER A 369 7.68 -0.78 13.13
C SER A 369 6.76 -0.70 14.36
N ILE A 370 6.78 0.42 15.09
CA ILE A 370 5.86 0.65 16.22
C ILE A 370 4.41 0.62 15.73
N ILE A 371 4.10 1.32 14.63
CA ILE A 371 2.76 1.27 14.06
C ILE A 371 2.39 -0.16 13.63
N ALA A 372 3.34 -0.93 13.08
CA ALA A 372 3.11 -2.31 12.67
C ALA A 372 2.77 -3.26 13.84
N ILE A 373 3.24 -2.97 15.04
CA ILE A 373 2.99 -3.78 16.24
C ILE A 373 1.63 -3.46 16.89
N ILE A 374 1.08 -2.27 16.68
CA ILE A 374 -0.16 -1.83 17.36
C ILE A 374 -1.32 -2.83 17.23
N PRO A 375 -1.66 -3.41 16.05
CA PRO A 375 -2.74 -4.38 15.93
C PRO A 375 -2.55 -5.62 16.80
N PHE A 376 -1.30 -6.12 16.83
CA PHE A 376 -0.93 -7.25 17.67
C PHE A 376 -1.15 -6.94 19.16
N LEU A 377 -0.73 -5.77 19.61
CA LEU A 377 -0.95 -5.33 20.99
C LEU A 377 -2.43 -5.16 21.32
N VAL A 378 -3.18 -4.51 20.43
CA VAL A 378 -4.62 -4.29 20.62
C VAL A 378 -5.38 -5.62 20.71
N GLN A 379 -5.06 -6.57 19.84
CA GLN A 379 -5.70 -7.88 19.87
C GLN A 379 -5.38 -8.68 21.12
N ASN A 380 -4.12 -8.72 21.54
CA ASN A 380 -3.69 -9.55 22.67
C ASN A 380 -4.04 -8.93 24.05
N ILE A 381 -3.99 -7.60 24.16
CA ILE A 381 -4.27 -6.92 25.45
C ILE A 381 -5.77 -6.76 25.65
N PHE A 382 -6.50 -6.33 24.60
CA PHE A 382 -7.92 -5.99 24.75
C PHE A 382 -8.88 -7.10 24.30
N ARG A 383 -8.37 -8.21 23.77
CA ARG A 383 -9.16 -9.37 23.29
C ARG A 383 -10.32 -8.99 22.36
N PHE A 384 -10.09 -8.02 21.49
CA PHE A 384 -11.10 -7.57 20.52
C PHE A 384 -11.44 -8.64 19.51
N PRO A 385 -12.69 -8.61 18.96
CA PRO A 385 -13.04 -9.40 17.80
C PRO A 385 -12.01 -9.19 16.67
N TYR A 386 -11.65 -10.26 16.01
CA TYR A 386 -10.60 -10.28 14.99
C TYR A 386 -10.83 -9.25 13.87
N ASP A 387 -12.08 -9.06 13.45
CA ASP A 387 -12.45 -8.08 12.42
C ASP A 387 -12.07 -6.65 12.81
N VAL A 388 -12.25 -6.27 14.06
CA VAL A 388 -11.89 -4.94 14.57
C VAL A 388 -10.37 -4.76 14.64
N SER A 389 -9.66 -5.76 15.15
CA SER A 389 -8.19 -5.75 15.21
C SER A 389 -7.57 -5.68 13.82
N ARG A 390 -8.20 -6.31 12.84
CA ARG A 390 -7.75 -6.34 11.44
C ARG A 390 -7.92 -5.00 10.74
N ILE A 391 -9.00 -4.25 11.02
CA ILE A 391 -9.18 -2.88 10.50
C ILE A 391 -8.06 -1.97 11.00
N MET A 392 -7.68 -2.16 12.26
CA MET A 392 -6.55 -1.46 12.84
C MET A 392 -5.20 -1.99 12.35
N GLY A 393 -5.21 -2.98 11.45
CA GLY A 393 -4.03 -3.53 10.80
C GLY A 393 -3.14 -2.41 10.29
N SER A 394 -1.91 -2.35 10.83
CA SER A 394 -0.96 -1.28 10.57
C SER A 394 -0.72 -1.03 9.09
N SER A 395 -0.59 -2.11 8.32
CA SER A 395 -0.38 -2.03 6.87
C SER A 395 -1.57 -1.39 6.16
N SER A 396 -2.80 -1.73 6.55
CA SER A 396 -4.01 -1.18 5.92
C SER A 396 -4.20 0.30 6.23
N LEU A 397 -4.00 0.72 7.49
CA LEU A 397 -4.09 2.12 7.88
C LEU A 397 -2.98 2.95 7.24
N LEU A 398 -1.75 2.45 7.24
CA LEU A 398 -0.62 3.12 6.58
C LEU A 398 -0.88 3.30 5.09
N ILE A 399 -1.36 2.25 4.39
CA ILE A 399 -1.70 2.34 2.97
C ILE A 399 -2.84 3.34 2.76
N MET A 400 -3.89 3.26 3.57
CA MET A 400 -5.05 4.14 3.44
C MET A 400 -4.68 5.60 3.63
N VAL A 401 -3.99 5.94 4.71
CA VAL A 401 -3.58 7.32 5.02
C VAL A 401 -2.51 7.81 4.03
N GLY A 402 -1.52 6.97 3.72
CA GLY A 402 -0.45 7.31 2.79
C GLY A 402 -0.96 7.61 1.39
N VAL A 403 -1.82 6.74 0.83
CA VAL A 403 -2.40 6.95 -0.51
C VAL A 403 -3.29 8.20 -0.54
N ALA A 404 -4.06 8.45 0.53
CA ALA A 404 -4.86 9.66 0.63
C ALA A 404 -3.97 10.91 0.65
N LEU A 405 -2.88 10.91 1.43
CA LEU A 405 -1.94 12.03 1.50
C LEU A 405 -1.17 12.23 0.18
N ASP A 406 -0.71 11.17 -0.47
CA ASP A 406 -0.05 11.26 -1.78
C ASP A 406 -0.98 11.85 -2.84
N THR A 407 -2.24 11.44 -2.84
CA THR A 407 -3.26 11.98 -3.75
C THR A 407 -3.50 13.46 -3.48
N LEU A 408 -3.59 13.87 -2.20
CA LEU A 408 -3.75 15.28 -1.82
C LEU A 408 -2.54 16.13 -2.22
N ILE A 409 -1.31 15.61 -2.08
CA ILE A 409 -0.08 16.30 -2.51
C ILE A 409 -0.07 16.49 -4.03
N GLN A 410 -0.49 15.49 -4.80
CA GLN A 410 -0.59 15.60 -6.26
C GLN A 410 -1.63 16.65 -6.69
N ILE A 411 -2.77 16.71 -6.01
CA ILE A 411 -3.79 17.73 -6.25
C ILE A 411 -3.24 19.13 -5.95
N ASP A 412 -2.55 19.31 -4.81
CA ASP A 412 -1.96 20.59 -4.43
C ASP A 412 -0.86 21.03 -5.42
N ALA A 413 -0.02 20.10 -5.86
CA ALA A 413 0.98 20.34 -6.90
C ALA A 413 0.35 20.78 -8.22
N TYR A 414 -0.72 20.12 -8.65
CA TYR A 414 -1.48 20.47 -9.86
C TYR A 414 -2.08 21.88 -9.76
N LEU A 415 -2.66 22.23 -8.61
CA LEU A 415 -3.23 23.57 -8.37
C LEU A 415 -2.15 24.67 -8.39
N LYS A 416 -0.96 24.37 -7.89
CA LYS A 416 0.20 25.29 -7.91
C LYS A 416 0.69 25.55 -9.33
N THR A 417 0.77 24.53 -10.17
CA THR A 417 1.20 24.66 -11.57
C THR A 417 0.23 25.48 -12.40
N GLN A 418 -1.06 25.40 -12.10
CA GLN A 418 -2.11 26.19 -12.77
C GLN A 418 -2.19 27.65 -12.27
N GLY A 419 -1.31 28.09 -11.38
CA GLY A 419 -1.34 29.45 -10.81
C GLY A 419 -2.54 29.77 -9.90
N LEU A 420 -3.41 28.78 -9.65
CA LEU A 420 -4.65 28.92 -8.90
C LEU A 420 -4.42 28.93 -7.37
N SER A 421 -3.27 28.43 -6.91
CA SER A 421 -2.89 28.42 -5.49
C SER A 421 -2.79 29.83 -4.89
N ARG A 422 -2.38 30.84 -5.68
CA ARG A 422 -2.31 32.23 -5.21
C ARG A 422 -3.69 32.87 -5.02
N ARG A 423 -4.70 32.50 -5.83
CA ARG A 423 -6.07 33.01 -5.66
C ARG A 423 -6.75 32.42 -4.44
N THR A 424 -6.58 31.12 -4.20
CA THR A 424 -7.11 30.45 -3.00
C THR A 424 -6.46 30.98 -1.72
N SER A 425 -5.14 31.19 -1.68
CA SER A 425 -4.48 31.72 -0.47
C SER A 425 -4.91 33.16 -0.12
N LYS A 426 -5.14 34.01 -1.11
CA LYS A 426 -5.67 35.38 -0.88
C LYS A 426 -7.12 35.35 -0.38
N GLN A 427 -7.95 34.43 -0.88
CA GLN A 427 -9.34 34.26 -0.45
C GLN A 427 -9.42 33.71 0.99
N TYR A 428 -8.47 32.86 1.41
CA TYR A 428 -8.35 32.38 2.79
C TYR A 428 -7.81 33.44 3.75
N ALA A 429 -6.88 34.27 3.32
CA ALA A 429 -6.40 35.39 4.14
C ALA A 429 -7.52 36.42 4.40
N PHE A 430 -8.46 36.54 3.49
CA PHE A 430 -9.64 37.39 3.66
C PHE A 430 -10.67 36.77 4.62
N LEU A 431 -10.89 35.45 4.57
CA LEU A 431 -11.81 34.73 5.46
C LEU A 431 -11.27 34.50 6.88
N GLN A 432 -9.98 34.64 7.10
CA GLN A 432 -9.37 34.63 8.45
C GLN A 432 -9.40 36.00 9.14
N LYS A 433 -9.78 37.06 8.40
CA LYS A 433 -9.91 38.43 8.94
C LYS A 433 -11.36 38.82 9.24
N ILE A 434 -12.30 37.93 8.97
CA ILE A 434 -13.71 37.98 9.39
C ILE A 434 -13.95 36.91 10.46
#